data_0d2b0bc2dc127349e525df859f5a2b5e
#
_entry.id   0d2b0bc2dc127349e525df859f5a2b5e
#
_cell.length_a   1.000
_cell.length_b   1.000
_cell.length_c   1.000
_cell.angle_alpha   90.00
_cell.angle_beta   90.00
_cell.angle_gamma   90.00
#
_symmetry.space_group_name_H-M   'P 1'
#
loop_
_entity.id
_entity.type
_entity.pdbx_description
1 polymer ?
#
loop_
_entity_poly.entity_id
_entity_poly.type
_entity_poly.pdbx_seq_one_letter_code
_entity_poly.pdbx_strand_id
1 'polypeptide(L)'
;MKFRTFKYNIIRAIKVINHAVNAETMKMLGGILIDANAPDMVELTAYSNDIKIKYYVRADVEQKGTVVCNPKYLMNISKGENMEVIISTDKDNVIEMKIGTSKQKWQGTVAENYPKISMPECNNELMLEQERFREILTKTVPFAAPTVGYRPQYNGVLFDIKNETLHNVSTDGKRMAHITTSVGTYENMSFVITLPAAKELCHIESENPLLCIIVDNTNMRLLLDYSEFIVVASTFNENGYVKYDNMMNRESDITATVKRAEFMQMIERGKFVSEQGKTKVPVTLELKDDVLKCNGRNLRCQLKDEIDATKIAGNIKIGFNADFLMDMIKTIRSDNVVLELKSQKDALIIKDGDTELLLLPVIV
;
A
#
# COMPACT_ATOMS: atom_id res chain seq x y z
N MET A 1 25.32 11.30 24.35
CA MET A 1 25.30 11.25 22.89
C MET A 1 25.43 12.66 22.32
N LYS A 2 26.20 12.85 21.24
CA LYS A 2 26.26 14.13 20.50
C LYS A 2 26.67 13.88 19.06
N PHE A 3 25.90 14.40 18.09
CA PHE A 3 26.20 14.31 16.67
C PHE A 3 25.75 15.55 15.91
N ARG A 4 26.33 15.72 14.71
CA ARG A 4 25.99 16.77 13.74
C ARG A 4 25.52 16.13 12.45
N THR A 5 24.52 16.71 11.83
CA THR A 5 24.05 16.34 10.50
C THR A 5 23.38 17.54 9.85
N PHE A 6 22.90 17.39 8.62
CA PHE A 6 22.13 18.42 7.96
C PHE A 6 20.62 18.20 8.14
N LYS A 7 19.90 19.29 8.21
CA LYS A 7 18.44 19.37 8.33
C LYS A 7 17.71 18.48 7.31
N TYR A 8 18.18 18.48 6.05
CA TYR A 8 17.63 17.65 4.99
C TYR A 8 17.66 16.15 5.33
N ASN A 9 18.77 15.66 5.88
CA ASN A 9 18.92 14.24 6.24
C ASN A 9 17.91 13.83 7.33
N ILE A 10 17.71 14.69 8.34
CA ILE A 10 16.74 14.41 9.41
C ILE A 10 15.31 14.41 8.87
N ILE A 11 14.94 15.41 8.05
CA ILE A 11 13.58 15.52 7.49
C ILE A 11 13.26 14.29 6.64
N ARG A 12 14.17 13.84 5.77
CA ARG A 12 13.99 12.62 4.97
C ARG A 12 13.81 11.40 5.85
N ALA A 13 14.72 11.19 6.80
CA ALA A 13 14.66 10.06 7.69
C ALA A 13 13.36 9.99 8.48
N ILE A 14 12.92 11.11 9.06
CA ILE A 14 11.68 11.14 9.84
C ILE A 14 10.44 10.94 8.97
N LYS A 15 10.42 11.42 7.73
CA LYS A 15 9.33 11.15 6.79
C LYS A 15 9.12 9.65 6.59
N VAL A 16 10.19 8.89 6.39
CA VAL A 16 10.16 7.43 6.21
C VAL A 16 9.88 6.70 7.53
N ILE A 17 10.61 7.03 8.58
CA ILE A 17 10.50 6.40 9.91
C ILE A 17 9.07 6.49 10.47
N ASN A 18 8.38 7.59 10.18
CA ASN A 18 7.04 7.84 10.70
C ASN A 18 5.98 6.79 10.24
N HIS A 19 6.24 6.08 9.13
CA HIS A 19 5.40 4.99 8.66
C HIS A 19 5.39 3.77 9.61
N ALA A 20 6.42 3.62 10.45
CA ALA A 20 6.47 2.59 11.49
C ALA A 20 6.08 3.10 12.88
N VAL A 21 5.57 4.34 13.00
CA VAL A 21 5.16 4.93 14.30
C VAL A 21 3.64 5.02 14.38
N ASN A 22 3.05 4.34 15.34
CA ASN A 22 1.63 4.42 15.64
C ASN A 22 1.38 4.78 17.13
N ALA A 23 0.12 4.97 17.50
CA ALA A 23 -0.26 5.34 18.87
C ALA A 23 0.14 4.27 19.90
N GLU A 24 0.08 2.99 19.54
CA GLU A 24 0.47 1.88 20.39
C GLU A 24 1.99 1.86 20.60
N THR A 25 2.78 1.99 19.54
CA THR A 25 4.25 2.12 19.62
C THR A 25 4.66 3.30 20.48
N MET A 26 4.01 4.45 20.32
CA MET A 26 4.28 5.62 21.17
C MET A 26 3.99 5.37 22.64
N LYS A 27 2.93 4.66 22.94
CA LYS A 27 2.54 4.32 24.33
C LYS A 27 3.50 3.32 24.96
N MET A 28 3.94 2.30 24.21
CA MET A 28 4.77 1.20 24.74
C MET A 28 6.25 1.51 24.73
N LEU A 29 6.76 2.13 23.65
CA LEU A 29 8.19 2.30 23.40
C LEU A 29 8.68 3.76 23.53
N GLY A 30 7.77 4.71 23.69
CA GLY A 30 8.13 6.13 23.81
C GLY A 30 8.48 6.82 22.49
N GLY A 31 8.57 6.10 21.38
CA GLY A 31 8.82 6.66 20.06
C GLY A 31 9.87 5.91 19.24
N ILE A 32 10.79 6.64 18.64
CA ILE A 32 11.87 6.11 17.81
C ILE A 32 13.18 6.02 18.60
N LEU A 33 13.97 5.00 18.32
CA LEU A 33 15.35 4.88 18.82
C LEU A 33 16.28 5.71 17.94
N ILE A 34 17.13 6.50 18.55
CA ILE A 34 18.29 7.17 17.95
C ILE A 34 19.53 6.45 18.47
N ASP A 35 20.31 5.86 17.59
CA ASP A 35 21.56 5.17 17.91
C ASP A 35 22.73 5.84 17.17
N ALA A 36 23.61 6.48 17.92
CA ALA A 36 24.80 7.17 17.44
C ALA A 36 26.09 6.45 17.93
N ASN A 37 26.20 5.15 17.67
CA ASN A 37 27.37 4.35 18.05
C ASN A 37 28.40 4.18 16.91
N ALA A 38 28.04 4.41 15.65
CA ALA A 38 28.96 4.51 14.52
C ALA A 38 29.55 5.93 14.41
N PRO A 39 30.78 6.12 13.88
CA PRO A 39 31.42 7.42 13.84
C PRO A 39 30.85 8.40 12.80
N ASP A 40 30.31 7.88 11.70
CA ASP A 40 29.88 8.62 10.51
C ASP A 40 28.39 8.48 10.19
N MET A 41 27.67 7.79 11.07
CA MET A 41 26.26 7.43 10.83
C MET A 41 25.47 7.36 12.13
N VAL A 42 24.24 7.83 12.08
CA VAL A 42 23.23 7.65 13.13
C VAL A 42 22.11 6.75 12.58
N GLU A 43 21.78 5.72 13.31
CA GLU A 43 20.68 4.82 13.02
C GLU A 43 19.41 5.31 13.73
N LEU A 44 18.34 5.50 12.95
CA LEU A 44 17.00 5.77 13.48
C LEU A 44 16.15 4.50 13.30
N THR A 45 15.56 4.01 14.38
CA THR A 45 14.73 2.80 14.34
C THR A 45 13.34 3.09 14.84
N ALA A 46 12.32 2.67 14.06
CA ALA A 46 10.94 2.65 14.49
C ALA A 46 10.35 1.23 14.37
N TYR A 47 9.38 0.96 15.21
CA TYR A 47 8.82 -0.37 15.37
C TYR A 47 7.30 -0.32 15.52
N SER A 48 6.57 -1.03 14.66
CA SER A 48 5.16 -1.37 14.86
C SER A 48 4.95 -2.88 14.68
N ASN A 49 3.72 -3.34 14.88
CA ASN A 49 3.42 -4.77 14.73
C ASN A 49 3.60 -5.25 13.29
N ASP A 50 3.27 -4.40 12.31
CA ASP A 50 3.23 -4.79 10.91
C ASP A 50 4.48 -4.39 10.13
N ILE A 51 5.15 -3.30 10.56
CA ILE A 51 6.29 -2.74 9.83
C ILE A 51 7.33 -2.21 10.80
N LYS A 52 8.59 -2.44 10.51
CA LYS A 52 9.74 -1.95 11.27
C LYS A 52 10.68 -1.28 10.29
N ILE A 53 11.22 -0.12 10.65
CA ILE A 53 12.08 0.66 9.77
C ILE A 53 13.36 1.02 10.50
N LYS A 54 14.47 0.86 9.81
CA LYS A 54 15.79 1.30 10.23
C LYS A 54 16.35 2.22 9.15
N TYR A 55 16.56 3.47 9.48
CA TYR A 55 17.07 4.50 8.57
C TYR A 55 18.48 4.93 8.97
N TYR A 56 19.37 5.02 8.00
CA TYR A 56 20.77 5.39 8.17
C TYR A 56 21.00 6.86 7.80
N VAL A 57 21.22 7.70 8.81
CA VAL A 57 21.45 9.14 8.65
C VAL A 57 22.94 9.41 8.67
N ARG A 58 23.51 9.95 7.59
CA ARG A 58 24.89 10.44 7.60
C ARG A 58 25.05 11.55 8.62
N ALA A 59 26.00 11.40 9.53
CA ALA A 59 26.23 12.31 10.63
C ALA A 59 27.69 12.23 11.10
N ASP A 60 28.21 13.30 11.66
CA ASP A 60 29.49 13.32 12.40
C ASP A 60 29.18 13.09 13.89
N VAL A 61 29.61 11.95 14.41
CA VAL A 61 29.32 11.55 15.79
C VAL A 61 30.48 11.91 16.72
N GLU A 62 30.28 12.96 17.51
CA GLU A 62 31.26 13.43 18.50
C GLU A 62 31.24 12.60 19.79
N GLN A 63 30.06 12.15 20.22
CA GLN A 63 29.88 11.33 21.43
C GLN A 63 28.87 10.23 21.17
N LYS A 64 29.30 8.99 21.36
CA LYS A 64 28.44 7.80 21.21
C LYS A 64 27.31 7.79 22.25
N GLY A 65 26.24 7.08 21.92
CA GLY A 65 25.12 6.82 22.82
C GLY A 65 23.81 6.59 22.10
N THR A 66 22.80 6.29 22.87
CA THR A 66 21.45 5.95 22.42
C THR A 66 20.39 6.71 23.22
N VAL A 67 19.27 7.02 22.60
CA VAL A 67 18.11 7.59 23.28
C VAL A 67 16.84 7.27 22.50
N VAL A 68 15.72 7.11 23.19
CA VAL A 68 14.40 7.03 22.56
C VAL A 68 13.71 8.39 22.65
N CYS A 69 13.13 8.82 21.54
CA CYS A 69 12.40 10.09 21.52
C CYS A 69 11.09 10.03 20.72
N ASN A 70 10.19 10.96 21.03
CA ASN A 70 9.00 11.18 20.23
C ASN A 70 9.38 11.85 18.90
N PRO A 71 9.10 11.23 17.74
CA PRO A 71 9.48 11.76 16.44
C PRO A 71 8.84 13.12 16.12
N LYS A 72 7.73 13.49 16.76
CA LYS A 72 7.06 14.80 16.57
C LYS A 72 8.00 15.98 16.86
N TYR A 73 8.94 15.84 17.78
CA TYR A 73 9.91 16.89 18.07
C TYR A 73 10.93 17.08 16.94
N LEU A 74 11.33 15.97 16.29
CA LEU A 74 12.20 16.04 15.11
C LEU A 74 11.44 16.50 13.85
N MET A 75 10.14 16.23 13.75
CA MET A 75 9.29 16.71 12.65
C MET A 75 9.07 18.24 12.69
N ASN A 76 9.25 18.87 13.85
CA ASN A 76 9.09 20.33 14.00
C ASN A 76 10.22 21.13 13.35
N ILE A 77 11.12 20.49 12.63
CA ILE A 77 12.15 21.15 11.84
C ILE A 77 11.49 21.85 10.64
N SER A 78 11.47 23.18 10.64
CA SER A 78 10.84 23.96 9.57
C SER A 78 11.51 23.75 8.22
N LYS A 79 10.76 23.76 7.12
CA LYS A 79 11.31 23.81 5.75
C LYS A 79 12.11 25.13 5.57
N GLY A 80 13.04 25.16 4.65
CA GLY A 80 13.90 26.30 4.34
C GLY A 80 15.34 25.86 4.08
N GLU A 81 16.31 26.74 4.26
CA GLU A 81 17.72 26.45 3.99
C GLU A 81 18.22 25.20 4.71
N ASN A 82 19.10 24.46 4.04
CA ASN A 82 19.72 23.27 4.58
C ASN A 82 20.81 23.63 5.57
N MET A 83 20.45 23.76 6.83
CA MET A 83 21.33 24.14 7.93
C MET A 83 21.87 22.93 8.67
N GLU A 84 22.99 23.10 9.34
CA GLU A 84 23.51 22.12 10.28
C GLU A 84 22.56 21.97 11.47
N VAL A 85 22.34 20.72 11.89
CA VAL A 85 21.58 20.33 13.07
C VAL A 85 22.51 19.61 14.02
N ILE A 86 22.58 20.07 15.25
CA ILE A 86 23.32 19.40 16.32
C ILE A 86 22.30 18.81 17.29
N ILE A 87 22.39 17.50 17.52
CA ILE A 87 21.55 16.80 18.49
C ILE A 87 22.47 16.24 19.58
N SER A 88 22.13 16.51 20.84
CA SER A 88 22.87 15.99 21.99
C SER A 88 21.93 15.53 23.10
N THR A 89 22.38 14.58 23.92
CA THR A 89 21.69 14.15 25.12
C THR A 89 22.59 14.28 26.32
N ASP A 90 22.01 14.66 27.46
CA ASP A 90 22.69 14.61 28.76
C ASP A 90 22.49 13.24 29.47
N LYS A 91 22.99 13.14 30.71
CA LYS A 91 22.89 11.93 31.55
C LYS A 91 21.46 11.60 31.97
N ASP A 92 20.55 12.56 31.95
CA ASP A 92 19.14 12.42 32.33
C ASP A 92 18.24 12.17 31.10
N ASN A 93 18.85 11.86 29.94
CA ASN A 93 18.21 11.67 28.64
C ASN A 93 17.45 12.90 28.13
N VAL A 94 17.75 14.10 28.58
CA VAL A 94 17.22 15.32 28.00
C VAL A 94 17.90 15.55 26.65
N ILE A 95 17.11 15.61 25.60
CA ILE A 95 17.58 15.82 24.23
C ILE A 95 17.60 17.33 23.95
N GLU A 96 18.71 17.85 23.49
CA GLU A 96 18.81 19.22 22.97
C GLU A 96 19.09 19.17 21.46
N MET A 97 18.29 19.88 20.68
CA MET A 97 18.48 20.09 19.25
C MET A 97 18.77 21.59 18.99
N LYS A 98 19.85 21.85 18.25
CA LYS A 98 20.26 23.20 17.84
C LYS A 98 20.24 23.31 16.32
N ILE A 99 19.63 24.38 15.81
CA ILE A 99 19.61 24.73 14.39
C ILE A 99 19.84 26.25 14.29
N GLY A 100 21.05 26.65 13.85
CA GLY A 100 21.45 28.06 13.90
C GLY A 100 21.38 28.62 15.34
N THR A 101 20.59 29.67 15.56
CA THR A 101 20.36 30.26 16.89
C THR A 101 19.25 29.58 17.69
N SER A 102 18.43 28.74 17.06
CA SER A 102 17.31 28.05 17.71
C SER A 102 17.79 26.89 18.55
N LYS A 103 17.25 26.75 19.77
CA LYS A 103 17.49 25.64 20.67
C LYS A 103 16.19 25.10 21.18
N GLN A 104 16.02 23.79 21.09
CA GLN A 104 14.84 23.09 21.60
C GLN A 104 15.30 21.97 22.53
N LYS A 105 14.56 21.75 23.62
CA LYS A 105 14.84 20.67 24.56
C LYS A 105 13.57 19.90 24.86
N TRP A 106 13.70 18.58 24.99
CA TRP A 106 12.61 17.69 25.40
C TRP A 106 13.15 16.47 26.12
N GLN A 107 12.28 15.82 26.88
CA GLN A 107 12.62 14.60 27.58
C GLN A 107 12.62 13.41 26.63
N GLY A 108 13.72 12.69 26.57
CA GLY A 108 13.85 11.37 25.97
C GLY A 108 13.67 10.25 27.00
N THR A 109 13.72 9.02 26.52
CA THR A 109 13.60 7.81 27.34
C THR A 109 14.83 6.91 27.15
N VAL A 110 15.12 6.07 28.14
CA VAL A 110 16.21 5.10 28.09
C VAL A 110 15.98 4.08 26.97
N ALA A 111 17.04 3.73 26.24
CA ALA A 111 16.97 2.86 25.07
C ALA A 111 17.16 1.35 25.35
N GLU A 112 17.52 0.97 26.59
CA GLU A 112 17.93 -0.41 26.92
C GLU A 112 16.92 -1.50 26.55
N ASN A 113 15.63 -1.19 26.64
CA ASN A 113 14.55 -2.14 26.34
C ASN A 113 13.94 -1.95 24.95
N TYR A 114 14.55 -1.14 24.08
CA TYR A 114 14.01 -0.94 22.72
C TYR A 114 14.24 -2.20 21.88
N PRO A 115 13.21 -2.69 21.15
CA PRO A 115 13.31 -3.94 20.40
C PRO A 115 14.36 -3.84 19.29
N LYS A 116 15.18 -4.88 19.15
CA LYS A 116 16.11 -5.00 18.03
C LYS A 116 15.39 -5.58 16.83
N ILE A 117 15.64 -5.02 15.65
CA ILE A 117 15.20 -5.58 14.39
C ILE A 117 16.17 -6.71 14.04
N SER A 118 15.69 -7.95 14.07
CA SER A 118 16.45 -9.10 13.55
C SER A 118 16.32 -9.13 12.03
N MET A 119 17.45 -9.23 11.33
CA MET A 119 17.48 -9.35 9.88
C MET A 119 17.09 -10.78 9.46
N PRO A 120 16.38 -10.96 8.34
CA PRO A 120 16.19 -12.26 7.73
C PRO A 120 17.54 -12.84 7.29
N GLU A 121 17.78 -14.11 7.60
CA GLU A 121 18.91 -14.88 7.08
C GLU A 121 18.37 -15.74 5.93
N CYS A 122 18.24 -15.17 4.74
CA CYS A 122 17.65 -15.85 3.60
C CYS A 122 18.31 -15.40 2.29
N ASN A 123 18.39 -16.32 1.31
CA ASN A 123 19.02 -16.06 0.01
C ASN A 123 17.97 -15.84 -1.12
N ASN A 124 16.69 -15.81 -0.80
CA ASN A 124 15.63 -15.60 -1.79
C ASN A 124 15.45 -14.10 -2.00
N GLU A 125 16.11 -13.56 -3.00
CA GLU A 125 16.09 -12.14 -3.34
C GLU A 125 15.31 -11.91 -4.62
N LEU A 126 14.55 -10.82 -4.66
CA LEU A 126 13.89 -10.29 -5.84
C LEU A 126 14.29 -8.83 -6.00
N MET A 127 14.82 -8.48 -7.17
CA MET A 127 15.07 -7.08 -7.54
C MET A 127 13.88 -6.53 -8.32
N LEU A 128 13.36 -5.40 -7.89
CA LEU A 128 12.25 -4.72 -8.54
C LEU A 128 12.49 -3.21 -8.58
N GLU A 129 11.98 -2.53 -9.61
CA GLU A 129 11.92 -1.07 -9.59
C GLU A 129 10.98 -0.61 -8.47
N GLN A 130 11.44 0.35 -7.66
CA GLN A 130 10.67 0.87 -6.54
C GLN A 130 9.32 1.45 -6.98
N GLU A 131 9.30 2.18 -8.10
CA GLU A 131 8.07 2.74 -8.64
C GLU A 131 7.07 1.65 -9.04
N ARG A 132 7.57 0.56 -9.66
CA ARG A 132 6.75 -0.60 -10.01
C ARG A 132 6.18 -1.30 -8.78
N PHE A 133 6.98 -1.50 -7.74
CA PHE A 133 6.52 -2.07 -6.47
C PHE A 133 5.37 -1.25 -5.84
N ARG A 134 5.54 0.08 -5.80
CA ARG A 134 4.51 0.98 -5.28
C ARG A 134 3.25 1.01 -6.15
N GLU A 135 3.41 1.00 -7.47
CA GLU A 135 2.29 0.91 -8.40
C GLU A 135 1.46 -0.36 -8.15
N ILE A 136 2.12 -1.53 -8.04
CA ILE A 136 1.49 -2.80 -7.72
C ILE A 136 0.68 -2.68 -6.44
N LEU A 137 1.28 -2.20 -5.35
CA LEU A 137 0.57 -2.06 -4.08
C LEU A 137 -0.59 -1.07 -4.17
N THR A 138 -0.40 0.07 -4.80
CA THR A 138 -1.45 1.09 -4.97
C THR A 138 -2.67 0.55 -5.73
N LYS A 139 -2.44 -0.29 -6.74
CA LYS A 139 -3.50 -0.91 -7.53
C LYS A 139 -4.18 -2.10 -6.83
N THR A 140 -3.47 -2.83 -5.96
CA THR A 140 -3.97 -4.06 -5.34
C THR A 140 -4.56 -3.86 -3.94
N VAL A 141 -3.98 -2.98 -3.12
CA VAL A 141 -4.43 -2.70 -1.74
C VAL A 141 -5.94 -2.43 -1.62
N PRO A 142 -6.61 -1.69 -2.53
CA PRO A 142 -8.05 -1.46 -2.43
C PRO A 142 -8.92 -2.73 -2.52
N PHE A 143 -8.37 -3.81 -3.08
CA PHE A 143 -9.10 -5.08 -3.29
C PHE A 143 -8.90 -6.08 -2.16
N ALA A 144 -7.97 -5.86 -1.25
CA ALA A 144 -7.77 -6.73 -0.10
C ALA A 144 -8.94 -6.67 0.88
N ALA A 145 -9.20 -7.77 1.57
CA ALA A 145 -10.21 -7.80 2.63
C ALA A 145 -9.83 -6.83 3.75
N PRO A 146 -10.72 -5.90 4.16
CA PRO A 146 -10.39 -4.84 5.11
C PRO A 146 -10.14 -5.34 6.52
N THR A 147 -10.64 -6.52 6.86
CA THR A 147 -10.49 -7.16 8.17
C THR A 147 -10.07 -8.62 8.01
N VAL A 148 -9.30 -9.11 8.97
CA VAL A 148 -8.94 -10.52 9.04
C VAL A 148 -10.20 -11.34 9.31
N GLY A 149 -10.58 -12.17 8.33
CA GLY A 149 -11.74 -13.04 8.38
C GLY A 149 -11.34 -14.51 8.42
N TYR A 150 -12.23 -15.39 7.94
CA TYR A 150 -12.00 -16.84 7.86
C TYR A 150 -10.75 -17.20 7.02
N ARG A 151 -10.39 -16.37 6.05
CA ARG A 151 -9.17 -16.52 5.25
C ARG A 151 -8.25 -15.32 5.51
N PRO A 152 -7.34 -15.41 6.48
CA PRO A 152 -6.44 -14.31 6.85
C PRO A 152 -5.61 -13.79 5.66
N GLN A 153 -5.26 -14.67 4.72
CA GLN A 153 -4.48 -14.34 3.54
C GLN A 153 -5.14 -13.28 2.63
N TYR A 154 -6.48 -13.18 2.64
CA TYR A 154 -7.20 -12.15 1.89
C TYR A 154 -7.04 -10.75 2.49
N ASN A 155 -6.56 -10.66 3.74
CA ASN A 155 -6.15 -9.40 4.35
C ASN A 155 -4.69 -9.07 3.98
N GLY A 156 -4.38 -9.10 2.69
CA GLY A 156 -3.05 -8.82 2.17
C GLY A 156 -2.98 -8.91 0.65
N VAL A 157 -1.78 -8.67 0.13
CA VAL A 157 -1.45 -8.71 -1.30
C VAL A 157 -0.49 -9.87 -1.53
N LEU A 158 -0.90 -10.81 -2.39
CA LEU A 158 -0.08 -11.93 -2.84
C LEU A 158 0.97 -11.46 -3.84
N PHE A 159 2.18 -11.92 -3.66
CA PHE A 159 3.29 -11.87 -4.60
C PHE A 159 3.65 -13.32 -4.93
N ASP A 160 3.54 -13.71 -6.19
CA ASP A 160 3.72 -15.09 -6.64
C ASP A 160 4.54 -15.10 -7.93
N ILE A 161 5.78 -15.60 -7.85
CA ILE A 161 6.68 -15.69 -9.01
C ILE A 161 6.60 -17.08 -9.60
N LYS A 162 6.19 -17.14 -10.85
CA LYS A 162 6.07 -18.36 -11.66
C LYS A 162 6.50 -18.08 -13.09
N ASN A 163 7.36 -18.93 -13.65
CA ASN A 163 7.75 -18.83 -15.07
C ASN A 163 8.17 -17.42 -15.50
N GLU A 164 9.10 -16.80 -14.76
CA GLU A 164 9.64 -15.45 -15.04
C GLU A 164 8.59 -14.33 -15.00
N THR A 165 7.43 -14.60 -14.42
CA THR A 165 6.35 -13.63 -14.22
C THR A 165 6.03 -13.50 -12.74
N LEU A 166 6.03 -12.28 -12.26
CA LEU A 166 5.51 -11.93 -10.95
C LEU A 166 4.02 -11.64 -11.10
N HIS A 167 3.20 -12.45 -10.45
CA HIS A 167 1.76 -12.27 -10.31
C HIS A 167 1.47 -11.61 -8.96
N ASN A 168 0.79 -10.48 -8.98
CA ASN A 168 0.33 -9.80 -7.79
C ASN A 168 -1.19 -9.87 -7.73
N VAL A 169 -1.71 -10.46 -6.65
CA VAL A 169 -3.15 -10.68 -6.52
C VAL A 169 -3.66 -10.17 -5.20
N SER A 170 -4.81 -9.54 -5.23
CA SER A 170 -5.53 -9.12 -4.04
C SER A 170 -7.03 -9.34 -4.20
N THR A 171 -7.70 -9.84 -3.17
CA THR A 171 -9.14 -10.12 -3.19
C THR A 171 -9.77 -10.03 -1.82
N ASP A 172 -11.04 -9.62 -1.78
CA ASP A 172 -11.91 -9.73 -0.60
C ASP A 172 -12.97 -10.86 -0.73
N GLY A 173 -12.84 -11.67 -1.79
CA GLY A 173 -13.78 -12.74 -2.12
C GLY A 173 -14.99 -12.30 -2.96
N LYS A 174 -15.14 -10.99 -3.24
CA LYS A 174 -16.19 -10.42 -4.09
C LYS A 174 -15.63 -9.71 -5.31
N ARG A 175 -14.40 -9.28 -5.23
CA ARG A 175 -13.64 -8.60 -6.28
C ARG A 175 -12.18 -9.02 -6.20
N MET A 176 -11.45 -8.83 -7.29
CA MET A 176 -10.04 -9.19 -7.38
C MET A 176 -9.30 -8.19 -8.28
N ALA A 177 -8.08 -7.88 -7.91
CA ALA A 177 -7.09 -7.27 -8.78
C ALA A 177 -5.97 -8.28 -9.03
N HIS A 178 -5.56 -8.44 -10.28
CA HIS A 178 -4.43 -9.25 -10.71
C HIS A 178 -3.54 -8.40 -11.60
N ILE A 179 -2.27 -8.32 -11.26
CA ILE A 179 -1.27 -7.56 -12.01
C ILE A 179 -0.13 -8.50 -12.35
N THR A 180 0.35 -8.43 -13.57
CA THR A 180 1.50 -9.21 -14.03
C THR A 180 2.70 -8.31 -14.32
N THR A 181 3.88 -8.77 -13.94
CA THR A 181 5.14 -8.08 -14.23
C THR A 181 6.15 -9.10 -14.71
N SER A 182 6.74 -8.88 -15.89
CA SER A 182 7.87 -9.70 -16.32
C SER A 182 9.05 -9.41 -15.40
N VAL A 183 9.61 -10.45 -14.82
CA VAL A 183 10.83 -10.42 -14.00
C VAL A 183 11.85 -11.35 -14.63
N GLY A 184 13.11 -11.23 -14.28
CA GLY A 184 14.13 -12.16 -14.76
C GLY A 184 13.91 -13.58 -14.23
N THR A 185 14.86 -14.47 -14.50
CA THR A 185 14.82 -15.84 -14.00
C THR A 185 15.08 -15.86 -12.50
N TYR A 186 14.04 -16.15 -11.75
CA TYR A 186 14.05 -16.35 -10.30
C TYR A 186 13.50 -17.73 -9.97
N GLU A 187 13.89 -18.26 -8.81
CA GLU A 187 13.21 -19.42 -8.25
C GLU A 187 11.74 -19.07 -7.94
N ASN A 188 10.87 -20.07 -8.10
CA ASN A 188 9.46 -19.88 -7.74
C ASN A 188 9.36 -19.54 -6.25
N MET A 189 8.75 -18.41 -5.95
CA MET A 189 8.52 -17.97 -4.58
C MET A 189 7.14 -17.32 -4.45
N SER A 190 6.54 -17.47 -3.27
CA SER A 190 5.23 -16.91 -3.01
C SER A 190 5.12 -16.43 -1.56
N PHE A 191 4.54 -15.24 -1.35
CA PHE A 191 4.29 -14.65 -0.04
C PHE A 191 3.14 -13.64 -0.11
N VAL A 192 2.52 -13.36 1.03
CA VAL A 192 1.44 -12.36 1.14
C VAL A 192 1.86 -11.24 2.08
N ILE A 193 2.02 -10.03 1.56
CA ILE A 193 2.25 -8.85 2.41
C ILE A 193 0.94 -8.51 3.13
N THR A 194 0.97 -8.37 4.45
CA THR A 194 -0.23 -8.01 5.23
C THR A 194 -0.79 -6.66 4.79
N LEU A 195 -2.11 -6.49 4.83
CA LEU A 195 -2.74 -5.24 4.39
C LEU A 195 -2.26 -4.00 5.17
N PRO A 196 -2.05 -4.06 6.50
CA PRO A 196 -1.48 -2.91 7.21
C PRO A 196 -0.08 -2.55 6.70
N ALA A 197 0.80 -3.55 6.51
CA ALA A 197 2.13 -3.32 5.96
C ALA A 197 2.07 -2.76 4.52
N ALA A 198 1.25 -3.37 3.65
CA ALA A 198 1.10 -2.93 2.26
C ALA A 198 0.62 -1.48 2.13
N LYS A 199 -0.30 -1.03 3.01
CA LYS A 199 -0.76 0.36 3.05
C LYS A 199 0.36 1.35 3.36
N GLU A 200 1.22 1.06 4.30
CA GLU A 200 2.36 1.92 4.62
C GLU A 200 3.40 1.90 3.48
N LEU A 201 3.69 0.72 2.93
CA LEU A 201 4.64 0.55 1.83
C LEU A 201 4.26 1.29 0.54
N CYS A 202 2.96 1.52 0.28
CA CYS A 202 2.51 2.37 -0.83
C CYS A 202 3.08 3.79 -0.78
N HIS A 203 3.43 4.30 0.39
CA HIS A 203 3.81 5.68 0.64
C HIS A 203 5.31 5.86 0.95
N ILE A 204 6.07 4.77 1.05
CA ILE A 204 7.52 4.82 1.28
C ILE A 204 8.24 5.05 -0.05
N GLU A 205 9.13 6.04 -0.06
CA GLU A 205 9.93 6.43 -1.22
C GLU A 205 11.42 6.57 -0.84
N SER A 206 12.30 6.15 -1.75
CA SER A 206 13.74 6.35 -1.71
C SER A 206 14.21 7.07 -2.98
N GLU A 207 15.40 7.63 -2.96
CA GLU A 207 16.07 8.14 -4.15
C GLU A 207 16.67 7.00 -5.01
N ASN A 208 16.87 5.82 -4.43
CA ASN A 208 17.32 4.65 -5.17
C ASN A 208 16.15 4.08 -5.99
N PRO A 209 16.26 3.98 -7.32
CA PRO A 209 15.20 3.42 -8.16
C PRO A 209 15.01 1.91 -7.98
N LEU A 210 16.01 1.20 -7.44
CA LEU A 210 15.97 -0.24 -7.25
C LEU A 210 15.66 -0.60 -5.79
N LEU A 211 14.84 -1.61 -5.63
CA LEU A 211 14.44 -2.21 -4.37
C LEU A 211 14.85 -3.68 -4.36
N CYS A 212 15.66 -4.08 -3.38
CA CYS A 212 15.95 -5.47 -3.10
C CYS A 212 14.95 -6.00 -2.08
N ILE A 213 14.26 -7.08 -2.42
CA ILE A 213 13.24 -7.73 -1.59
C ILE A 213 13.78 -9.10 -1.19
N ILE A 214 13.98 -9.31 0.10
CA ILE A 214 14.43 -10.58 0.68
C ILE A 214 13.26 -11.23 1.42
N VAL A 215 12.93 -12.48 1.05
CA VAL A 215 11.75 -13.18 1.55
C VAL A 215 12.14 -14.21 2.60
N ASP A 216 11.64 -14.08 3.81
CA ASP A 216 11.79 -15.03 4.90
C ASP A 216 10.43 -15.67 5.24
N ASN A 217 10.08 -16.71 4.49
CA ASN A 217 8.82 -17.44 4.68
C ASN A 217 8.77 -18.20 6.02
N THR A 218 9.93 -18.56 6.59
CA THR A 218 9.99 -19.29 7.87
C THR A 218 9.49 -18.41 9.01
N ASN A 219 9.90 -17.14 9.03
CA ASN A 219 9.53 -16.18 10.07
C ASN A 219 8.39 -15.24 9.64
N MET A 220 7.75 -15.50 8.49
CA MET A 220 6.65 -14.69 7.94
C MET A 220 6.98 -13.19 7.89
N ARG A 221 8.09 -12.87 7.27
CA ARG A 221 8.55 -11.48 7.13
C ARG A 221 9.28 -11.25 5.82
N LEU A 222 9.29 -10.00 5.42
CA LEU A 222 9.90 -9.49 4.22
C LEU A 222 10.87 -8.39 4.62
N LEU A 223 12.10 -8.43 4.12
CA LEU A 223 13.01 -7.31 4.20
C LEU A 223 13.04 -6.61 2.85
N LEU A 224 12.85 -5.29 2.88
CA LEU A 224 12.94 -4.40 1.75
C LEU A 224 14.15 -3.50 1.98
N ASP A 225 15.18 -3.64 1.14
CA ASP A 225 16.39 -2.84 1.21
C ASP A 225 16.33 -1.72 0.14
N TYR A 226 16.24 -0.49 0.62
CA TYR A 226 16.25 0.73 -0.17
C TYR A 226 17.65 1.39 -0.22
N SER A 227 18.69 0.72 0.26
CA SER A 227 20.07 1.19 0.43
C SER A 227 20.26 2.24 1.53
N GLU A 228 19.41 3.26 1.62
CA GLU A 228 19.48 4.31 2.66
C GLU A 228 18.77 3.90 3.94
N PHE A 229 17.85 2.97 3.82
CA PHE A 229 17.08 2.39 4.92
C PHE A 229 16.58 1.02 4.55
N ILE A 230 16.24 0.27 5.56
CA ILE A 230 15.60 -1.04 5.42
C ILE A 230 14.23 -1.02 6.09
N VAL A 231 13.31 -1.80 5.50
CA VAL A 231 11.99 -2.03 6.05
C VAL A 231 11.80 -3.53 6.24
N VAL A 232 11.38 -3.94 7.44
CA VAL A 232 10.93 -5.32 7.69
C VAL A 232 9.42 -5.30 7.84
N ALA A 233 8.74 -5.93 6.88
CA ALA A 233 7.28 -6.01 6.85
C ALA A 233 6.79 -7.41 7.23
N SER A 234 5.62 -7.50 7.85
CA SER A 234 4.96 -8.76 8.19
C SER A 234 4.29 -9.35 6.95
N THR A 235 4.36 -10.70 6.84
CA THR A 235 3.71 -11.47 5.77
C THR A 235 2.82 -12.56 6.34
N PHE A 236 1.95 -13.11 5.48
CA PHE A 236 1.26 -14.37 5.70
C PHE A 236 1.81 -15.43 4.76
N ASN A 237 1.65 -16.69 5.13
CA ASN A 237 1.86 -17.79 4.20
C ASN A 237 0.76 -17.79 3.12
N GLU A 238 1.10 -18.11 1.88
CA GLU A 238 0.19 -18.16 0.74
C GLU A 238 -0.80 -19.32 0.79
N ASN A 239 -0.57 -20.31 1.66
CA ASN A 239 -1.42 -21.50 1.78
C ASN A 239 -2.90 -21.14 1.99
N GLY A 240 -3.74 -21.58 1.08
CA GLY A 240 -5.17 -21.28 1.09
C GLY A 240 -5.55 -19.95 0.40
N TYR A 241 -4.60 -19.26 -0.26
CA TYR A 241 -4.94 -18.18 -1.18
C TYR A 241 -5.75 -18.72 -2.37
N VAL A 242 -6.55 -17.87 -3.00
CA VAL A 242 -7.38 -18.29 -4.14
C VAL A 242 -6.51 -18.70 -5.33
N LYS A 243 -6.93 -19.76 -6.05
CA LYS A 243 -6.34 -20.15 -7.33
C LYS A 243 -6.83 -19.16 -8.41
N TYR A 244 -6.11 -18.08 -8.58
CA TYR A 244 -6.49 -16.95 -9.45
C TYR A 244 -6.39 -17.28 -10.94
N ASP A 245 -5.53 -18.21 -11.36
CA ASP A 245 -5.28 -18.57 -12.76
C ASP A 245 -6.56 -18.92 -13.54
N ASN A 246 -7.50 -19.62 -12.88
CA ASN A 246 -8.77 -20.04 -13.50
C ASN A 246 -9.86 -18.96 -13.43
N MET A 247 -9.64 -17.88 -12.71
CA MET A 247 -10.67 -16.85 -12.49
C MET A 247 -10.64 -15.76 -13.56
N MET A 248 -9.47 -15.51 -14.13
CA MET A 248 -9.25 -14.44 -15.11
C MET A 248 -9.40 -14.93 -16.56
N ASN A 249 -9.13 -16.20 -16.85
CA ASN A 249 -9.27 -16.79 -18.18
C ASN A 249 -10.74 -17.18 -18.45
N ARG A 250 -11.59 -16.18 -18.65
CA ARG A 250 -13.01 -16.40 -18.99
C ARG A 250 -13.32 -15.77 -20.33
N GLU A 251 -14.02 -16.52 -21.18
CA GLU A 251 -14.61 -15.99 -22.41
C GLU A 251 -15.74 -15.01 -22.06
N SER A 252 -15.74 -13.87 -22.70
CA SER A 252 -16.80 -12.86 -22.61
C SER A 252 -17.66 -12.88 -23.88
N ASP A 253 -18.97 -12.92 -23.73
CA ASP A 253 -19.92 -12.88 -24.86
C ASP A 253 -20.40 -11.46 -25.14
N ILE A 254 -20.16 -10.54 -24.21
CA ILE A 254 -20.62 -9.16 -24.26
C ILE A 254 -19.43 -8.25 -23.91
N THR A 255 -19.14 -7.34 -24.84
CA THR A 255 -18.05 -6.37 -24.65
C THR A 255 -18.56 -4.97 -24.99
N ALA A 256 -18.28 -4.02 -24.11
CA ALA A 256 -18.61 -2.62 -24.32
C ALA A 256 -17.45 -1.73 -23.92
N THR A 257 -17.14 -0.73 -24.73
CA THR A 257 -16.13 0.29 -24.47
C THR A 257 -16.82 1.59 -24.08
N VAL A 258 -16.41 2.17 -22.97
CA VAL A 258 -16.90 3.45 -22.44
C VAL A 258 -15.73 4.38 -22.09
N LYS A 259 -15.97 5.68 -22.11
CA LYS A 259 -14.96 6.64 -21.65
C LYS A 259 -14.85 6.58 -20.12
N ARG A 260 -13.64 6.39 -19.62
CA ARG A 260 -13.37 6.26 -18.18
C ARG A 260 -13.89 7.45 -17.36
N ALA A 261 -13.70 8.68 -17.83
CA ALA A 261 -14.14 9.88 -17.12
C ALA A 261 -15.69 9.92 -16.97
N GLU A 262 -16.43 9.61 -18.05
CA GLU A 262 -17.89 9.59 -18.05
C GLU A 262 -18.41 8.45 -17.17
N PHE A 263 -17.81 7.26 -17.28
CA PHE A 263 -18.18 6.10 -16.47
C PHE A 263 -17.91 6.36 -14.98
N MET A 264 -16.76 6.96 -14.62
CA MET A 264 -16.45 7.33 -13.24
C MET A 264 -17.49 8.29 -12.66
N GLN A 265 -17.85 9.35 -13.37
CA GLN A 265 -18.87 10.30 -12.94
C GLN A 265 -20.27 9.65 -12.78
N MET A 266 -20.65 8.77 -13.70
CA MET A 266 -21.90 8.01 -13.63
C MET A 266 -21.94 7.13 -12.38
N ILE A 267 -20.85 6.38 -12.08
CA ILE A 267 -20.78 5.54 -10.89
C ILE A 267 -20.70 6.38 -9.61
N GLU A 268 -20.08 7.55 -9.62
CA GLU A 268 -20.07 8.47 -8.47
C GLU A 268 -21.50 8.93 -8.10
N ARG A 269 -22.31 9.30 -9.09
CA ARG A 269 -23.75 9.58 -8.89
C ARG A 269 -24.52 8.35 -8.39
N GLY A 270 -24.21 7.16 -8.92
CA GLY A 270 -24.79 5.89 -8.47
C GLY A 270 -24.44 5.57 -7.01
N LYS A 271 -23.18 5.79 -6.62
CA LYS A 271 -22.70 5.63 -5.25
C LYS A 271 -23.46 6.54 -4.28
N PHE A 272 -23.68 7.81 -4.62
CA PHE A 272 -24.46 8.73 -3.80
C PHE A 272 -25.86 8.16 -3.50
N VAL A 273 -26.57 7.62 -4.50
CA VAL A 273 -27.89 7.00 -4.29
C VAL A 273 -27.79 5.74 -3.43
N SER A 274 -26.74 4.93 -3.65
CA SER A 274 -26.50 3.70 -2.88
C SER A 274 -26.34 3.96 -1.37
N GLU A 275 -25.74 5.08 -0.99
CA GLU A 275 -25.38 5.40 0.39
C GLU A 275 -26.49 6.11 1.21
N GLN A 276 -27.57 6.57 0.55
CA GLN A 276 -28.65 7.35 1.20
C GLN A 276 -29.64 6.49 2.03
N GLY A 277 -29.26 5.29 2.45
CA GLY A 277 -30.08 4.38 3.25
C GLY A 277 -29.33 3.74 4.42
N LYS A 278 -30.06 2.99 5.27
CA LYS A 278 -29.44 2.19 6.33
C LYS A 278 -28.62 1.02 5.79
N THR A 279 -28.98 0.52 4.61
CA THR A 279 -28.27 -0.54 3.89
C THR A 279 -27.88 -0.02 2.52
N LYS A 280 -26.64 -0.29 2.09
CA LYS A 280 -26.16 0.03 0.75
C LYS A 280 -26.97 -0.78 -0.29
N VAL A 281 -27.52 -0.09 -1.27
CA VAL A 281 -28.23 -0.74 -2.38
C VAL A 281 -27.32 -0.82 -3.61
N PRO A 282 -27.42 -1.90 -4.43
CA PRO A 282 -26.62 -2.01 -5.65
C PRO A 282 -27.07 -0.98 -6.69
N VAL A 283 -26.16 -0.61 -7.57
CA VAL A 283 -26.50 0.04 -8.84
C VAL A 283 -26.68 -1.01 -9.90
N THR A 284 -27.61 -0.77 -10.82
CA THR A 284 -27.87 -1.67 -11.96
C THR A 284 -27.29 -1.03 -13.21
N LEU A 285 -26.40 -1.73 -13.88
CA LEU A 285 -25.90 -1.40 -15.20
C LEU A 285 -26.72 -2.13 -16.25
N GLU A 286 -27.20 -1.41 -17.26
CA GLU A 286 -27.93 -1.96 -18.39
C GLU A 286 -27.25 -1.50 -19.69
N LEU A 287 -26.70 -2.45 -20.43
CA LEU A 287 -26.10 -2.22 -21.73
C LEU A 287 -27.12 -2.59 -22.83
N LYS A 288 -27.54 -1.58 -23.60
CA LYS A 288 -28.49 -1.73 -24.67
C LYS A 288 -28.31 -0.61 -25.70
N ASP A 289 -28.41 -0.94 -27.01
CA ASP A 289 -28.47 0.01 -28.12
C ASP A 289 -27.33 1.06 -28.10
N ASP A 290 -26.06 0.60 -27.87
CA ASP A 290 -24.86 1.42 -27.76
C ASP A 290 -24.88 2.49 -26.64
N VAL A 291 -25.69 2.25 -25.61
CA VAL A 291 -25.79 3.08 -24.41
C VAL A 291 -25.61 2.20 -23.18
N LEU A 292 -24.79 2.68 -22.25
CA LEU A 292 -24.68 2.12 -20.92
C LEU A 292 -25.53 2.97 -19.96
N LYS A 293 -26.58 2.38 -19.39
CA LYS A 293 -27.44 3.01 -18.39
C LYS A 293 -27.04 2.56 -16.99
N CYS A 294 -27.08 3.50 -16.05
CA CYS A 294 -26.93 3.23 -14.62
C CYS A 294 -28.22 3.59 -13.90
N ASN A 295 -28.82 2.63 -13.24
CA ASN A 295 -30.03 2.82 -12.45
C ASN A 295 -29.74 2.51 -10.98
N GLY A 296 -30.18 3.39 -10.10
CA GLY A 296 -30.11 3.21 -8.65
C GLY A 296 -31.42 3.69 -8.02
N ARG A 297 -31.91 2.97 -7.00
CA ARG A 297 -33.10 3.38 -6.27
C ARG A 297 -33.01 2.96 -4.81
N ASN A 298 -33.34 3.88 -3.94
CA ASN A 298 -33.59 3.60 -2.54
C ASN A 298 -34.91 4.27 -2.08
N LEU A 299 -35.22 4.27 -0.79
CA LEU A 299 -36.45 4.86 -0.25
C LEU A 299 -36.55 6.38 -0.41
N ARG A 300 -35.43 7.08 -0.65
CA ARG A 300 -35.37 8.55 -0.64
C ARG A 300 -35.04 9.17 -1.98
N CYS A 301 -34.34 8.45 -2.85
CA CYS A 301 -33.90 8.96 -4.13
C CYS A 301 -33.82 7.86 -5.21
N GLN A 302 -33.86 8.30 -6.46
CA GLN A 302 -33.73 7.47 -7.65
C GLN A 302 -32.74 8.13 -8.60
N LEU A 303 -31.85 7.33 -9.20
CA LEU A 303 -30.98 7.69 -10.30
C LEU A 303 -31.40 6.97 -11.56
N LYS A 304 -31.44 7.71 -12.67
CA LYS A 304 -31.41 7.18 -14.03
C LYS A 304 -30.37 8.01 -14.77
N ASP A 305 -29.33 7.38 -15.25
CA ASP A 305 -28.19 8.02 -15.89
C ASP A 305 -27.75 7.18 -17.08
N GLU A 306 -27.17 7.78 -18.10
CA GLU A 306 -26.71 7.09 -19.29
C GLU A 306 -25.48 7.75 -19.91
N ILE A 307 -24.62 6.93 -20.49
CA ILE A 307 -23.44 7.35 -21.24
C ILE A 307 -23.34 6.55 -22.54
N ASP A 308 -22.69 7.11 -23.53
CA ASP A 308 -22.40 6.43 -24.79
C ASP A 308 -21.48 5.23 -24.53
N ALA A 309 -21.77 4.12 -25.22
CA ALA A 309 -20.97 2.91 -25.18
C ALA A 309 -20.84 2.32 -26.58
N THR A 310 -19.63 2.01 -27.00
CA THR A 310 -19.42 1.22 -28.19
C THR A 310 -19.54 -0.25 -27.83
N LYS A 311 -20.64 -0.87 -28.25
CA LYS A 311 -20.96 -2.27 -27.94
C LYS A 311 -20.53 -3.17 -29.11
N ILE A 312 -19.94 -4.32 -28.77
CA ILE A 312 -19.56 -5.33 -29.78
C ILE A 312 -20.65 -6.42 -29.91
N ALA A 313 -21.28 -6.84 -28.79
CA ALA A 313 -22.30 -7.87 -28.79
C ALA A 313 -23.23 -7.82 -27.56
N GLY A 314 -24.44 -8.37 -27.69
CA GLY A 314 -25.35 -8.69 -26.61
C GLY A 314 -26.03 -7.51 -25.89
N ASN A 315 -27.08 -7.78 -25.14
CA ASN A 315 -27.69 -6.86 -24.18
C ASN A 315 -27.61 -7.49 -22.80
N ILE A 316 -27.37 -6.71 -21.77
CA ILE A 316 -27.27 -7.22 -20.39
C ILE A 316 -27.79 -6.19 -19.39
N LYS A 317 -28.41 -6.68 -18.32
CA LYS A 317 -28.76 -5.90 -17.14
C LYS A 317 -28.23 -6.62 -15.91
N ILE A 318 -27.35 -5.97 -15.14
CA ILE A 318 -26.60 -6.60 -14.06
C ILE A 318 -26.38 -5.62 -12.91
N GLY A 319 -26.43 -6.13 -11.67
CA GLY A 319 -26.24 -5.32 -10.47
C GLY A 319 -24.83 -5.39 -9.92
N PHE A 320 -24.33 -4.26 -9.39
CA PHE A 320 -23.01 -4.20 -8.75
C PHE A 320 -23.01 -3.30 -7.52
N ASN A 321 -22.06 -3.54 -6.63
CA ASN A 321 -21.74 -2.61 -5.57
C ASN A 321 -20.99 -1.39 -6.15
N ALA A 322 -21.56 -0.20 -5.97
CA ALA A 322 -21.02 1.04 -6.54
C ALA A 322 -19.63 1.41 -6.00
N ASP A 323 -19.34 1.11 -4.72
CA ASP A 323 -18.00 1.35 -4.15
C ASP A 323 -16.95 0.47 -4.85
N PHE A 324 -17.27 -0.79 -5.08
CA PHE A 324 -16.36 -1.72 -5.73
C PHE A 324 -16.12 -1.37 -7.20
N LEU A 325 -17.17 -0.94 -7.93
CA LEU A 325 -17.00 -0.38 -9.27
C LEU A 325 -16.11 0.85 -9.27
N MET A 326 -16.32 1.75 -8.32
CA MET A 326 -15.49 2.97 -8.20
C MET A 326 -14.02 2.64 -7.97
N ASP A 327 -13.72 1.69 -7.09
CA ASP A 327 -12.33 1.25 -6.83
C ASP A 327 -11.69 0.65 -8.09
N MET A 328 -12.45 -0.14 -8.88
CA MET A 328 -11.97 -0.66 -10.17
C MET A 328 -11.64 0.48 -11.15
N ILE A 329 -12.56 1.42 -11.34
CA ILE A 329 -12.37 2.53 -12.29
C ILE A 329 -11.18 3.41 -11.91
N LYS A 330 -10.96 3.65 -10.62
CA LYS A 330 -9.82 4.41 -10.11
C LYS A 330 -8.48 3.72 -10.35
N THR A 331 -8.47 2.39 -10.44
CA THR A 331 -7.27 1.59 -10.69
C THR A 331 -6.83 1.65 -12.15
N ILE A 332 -7.75 1.92 -13.08
CA ILE A 332 -7.50 1.97 -14.52
C ILE A 332 -6.87 3.31 -14.89
N ARG A 333 -5.91 3.27 -15.83
CA ARG A 333 -5.21 4.46 -16.35
C ARG A 333 -5.69 4.86 -17.75
N SER A 334 -6.13 3.89 -18.56
CA SER A 334 -6.61 4.14 -19.92
C SER A 334 -7.82 5.06 -19.94
N ASP A 335 -7.89 5.93 -20.98
CA ASP A 335 -9.03 6.83 -21.17
C ASP A 335 -10.33 6.10 -21.52
N ASN A 336 -10.22 4.91 -22.11
CA ASN A 336 -11.32 4.02 -22.43
C ASN A 336 -11.28 2.78 -21.55
N VAL A 337 -12.43 2.36 -21.08
CA VAL A 337 -12.63 1.17 -20.26
C VAL A 337 -13.40 0.13 -21.08
N VAL A 338 -12.83 -1.06 -21.20
CA VAL A 338 -13.49 -2.20 -21.83
C VAL A 338 -14.14 -3.05 -20.75
N LEU A 339 -15.47 -3.14 -20.80
CA LEU A 339 -16.27 -3.94 -19.90
C LEU A 339 -16.51 -5.30 -20.57
N GLU A 340 -15.98 -6.37 -19.98
CA GLU A 340 -16.17 -7.75 -20.46
C GLU A 340 -17.15 -8.47 -19.55
N LEU A 341 -18.25 -8.97 -20.13
CA LEU A 341 -19.35 -9.62 -19.44
C LEU A 341 -19.75 -10.91 -20.17
N LYS A 342 -20.35 -11.86 -19.45
CA LYS A 342 -20.89 -13.10 -20.04
C LYS A 342 -22.38 -13.25 -19.75
N SER A 343 -22.77 -13.25 -18.50
CA SER A 343 -24.16 -13.34 -18.08
C SER A 343 -24.42 -12.50 -16.82
N GLN A 344 -25.67 -12.43 -16.39
CA GLN A 344 -26.08 -11.73 -15.15
C GLN A 344 -25.50 -12.34 -13.87
N LYS A 345 -24.97 -13.56 -13.94
CA LYS A 345 -24.39 -14.29 -12.80
C LYS A 345 -22.87 -14.33 -12.83
N ASP A 346 -22.28 -13.96 -13.97
CA ASP A 346 -20.84 -13.98 -14.14
C ASP A 346 -20.21 -12.64 -13.74
N ALA A 347 -18.93 -12.67 -13.42
CA ALA A 347 -18.20 -11.49 -13.04
C ALA A 347 -18.04 -10.50 -14.21
N LEU A 348 -18.01 -9.21 -13.91
CA LEU A 348 -17.46 -8.19 -14.78
C LEU A 348 -15.93 -8.31 -14.74
N ILE A 349 -15.31 -8.29 -15.90
CA ILE A 349 -13.84 -8.22 -16.05
C ILE A 349 -13.49 -6.91 -16.76
N ILE A 350 -12.46 -6.25 -16.28
CA ILE A 350 -11.85 -5.06 -16.91
C ILE A 350 -10.38 -5.32 -17.03
N LYS A 351 -9.81 -5.07 -18.24
CA LYS A 351 -8.39 -5.20 -18.51
C LYS A 351 -7.79 -3.86 -18.89
N ASP A 352 -6.63 -3.55 -18.34
CA ASP A 352 -5.87 -2.33 -18.60
C ASP A 352 -4.36 -2.61 -18.59
N GLY A 353 -3.82 -2.93 -19.76
CA GLY A 353 -2.43 -3.34 -19.90
C GLY A 353 -2.12 -4.64 -19.16
N ASP A 354 -1.28 -4.54 -18.15
CA ASP A 354 -0.84 -5.63 -17.27
C ASP A 354 -1.80 -5.90 -16.08
N THR A 355 -2.86 -5.13 -15.99
CA THR A 355 -3.81 -5.15 -14.87
C THR A 355 -5.14 -5.76 -15.30
N GLU A 356 -5.60 -6.76 -14.57
CA GLU A 356 -6.91 -7.39 -14.75
C GLU A 356 -7.72 -7.25 -13.46
N LEU A 357 -8.94 -6.78 -13.57
CA LEU A 357 -9.86 -6.54 -12.45
C LEU A 357 -11.11 -7.37 -12.63
N LEU A 358 -11.57 -8.00 -11.55
CA LEU A 358 -12.78 -8.83 -11.52
C LEU A 358 -13.72 -8.34 -10.43
N LEU A 359 -15.04 -8.27 -10.74
CA LEU A 359 -16.09 -7.93 -9.79
C LEU A 359 -17.27 -8.88 -9.93
N LEU A 360 -17.64 -9.54 -8.83
CA LEU A 360 -18.83 -10.37 -8.78
C LEU A 360 -20.10 -9.50 -8.76
N PRO A 361 -21.17 -9.92 -9.48
CA PRO A 361 -22.44 -9.23 -9.48
C PRO A 361 -23.18 -9.39 -8.15
N VAL A 362 -24.14 -8.48 -7.93
CA VAL A 362 -25.12 -8.55 -6.86
C VAL A 362 -26.49 -8.88 -7.48
N ILE A 363 -27.23 -9.78 -6.87
CA ILE A 363 -28.59 -10.10 -7.31
C ILE A 363 -29.48 -8.86 -7.10
N VAL A 364 -30.19 -8.44 -8.14
CA VAL A 364 -31.07 -7.24 -8.18
C VAL A 364 -32.52 -7.66 -8.48
#